data_d1f604ee0efe6b824b728ef6a396c5dc
#
_entry.id   d1f604ee0efe6b824b728ef6a396c5dc
#
_cell.length_a   1.000
_cell.length_b   1.000
_cell.length_c   1.000
_cell.angle_alpha   90.00
_cell.angle_beta   90.00
_cell.angle_gamma   90.00
#
_symmetry.space_group_name_H-M   'P 1'
#
loop_
_entity.id
_entity.type
_entity.pdbx_description
1 polymer ?
#
loop_
_entity_poly.entity_id
_entity_poly.type
_entity_poly.pdbx_seq_one_letter_code
_entity_poly.pdbx_strand_id
1 'polypeptide(L)'
;QGDSVCVTRKSSMNLPLPKTTQGVYRLSVSTFYFLQGLVFASWACRIPDIKNALGLNDADLGSVLFAVPVGQMSAMALSGYLVGRCGSRRILIAASIFYPAVLVYLGMASSFWELAAGLFFFGVAANLTNISVNTQGVGVERLYQCSIMARFHGLWSLAGFFGALLGAVMEY
;
A
#
# COMPACT_ATOMS: atom_id res chain seq x y z
N GLN A 1 -4.77 -27.65 -12.64
CA GLN A 1 -4.15 -28.46 -11.54
C GLN A 1 -3.50 -27.48 -10.52
N GLY A 2 -4.28 -26.78 -9.69
CA GLY A 2 -3.81 -25.77 -8.74
C GLY A 2 -4.76 -25.51 -7.58
N ASP A 3 -5.75 -26.38 -7.34
CA ASP A 3 -6.86 -26.14 -6.41
C ASP A 3 -6.77 -26.91 -5.06
N SER A 4 -5.65 -27.51 -4.73
CA SER A 4 -5.55 -28.47 -3.63
C SER A 4 -5.00 -27.95 -2.29
N VAL A 5 -5.00 -26.62 -2.03
CA VAL A 5 -4.52 -26.06 -0.75
C VAL A 5 -5.63 -25.41 0.09
N CYS A 6 -6.89 -25.57 -0.30
CA CYS A 6 -8.01 -25.13 0.52
C CYS A 6 -8.45 -26.20 1.51
N VAL A 7 -7.89 -26.20 2.72
CA VAL A 7 -8.37 -27.02 3.84
C VAL A 7 -9.68 -26.44 4.34
N THR A 8 -10.79 -27.14 4.13
CA THR A 8 -12.13 -26.75 4.57
C THR A 8 -12.23 -26.75 6.09
N ARG A 9 -12.11 -25.60 6.72
CA ARG A 9 -12.48 -25.40 8.12
C ARG A 9 -13.97 -25.07 8.19
N LYS A 10 -14.80 -26.07 8.47
CA LYS A 10 -16.21 -25.89 8.81
C LYS A 10 -16.32 -25.10 10.10
N SER A 11 -16.75 -23.84 10.02
CA SER A 11 -17.32 -23.08 11.14
C SER A 11 -18.60 -22.42 10.69
N SER A 12 -19.63 -22.63 11.46
CA SER A 12 -21.02 -22.24 11.28
C SER A 12 -21.22 -20.73 11.20
N MET A 13 -22.12 -20.33 10.33
CA MET A 13 -22.75 -19.02 10.11
C MET A 13 -22.14 -18.22 8.95
N ASN A 14 -22.20 -18.81 7.76
CA ASN A 14 -21.99 -18.08 6.50
C ASN A 14 -23.25 -18.13 5.68
N LEU A 15 -23.92 -17.00 5.53
CA LEU A 15 -24.83 -16.80 4.40
C LEU A 15 -23.95 -16.94 3.14
N PRO A 16 -24.20 -17.94 2.26
CA PRO A 16 -23.38 -18.11 1.08
C PRO A 16 -23.63 -16.97 0.11
N LEU A 17 -22.73 -15.98 0.09
CA LEU A 17 -22.74 -14.96 -0.96
C LEU A 17 -22.57 -15.65 -2.33
N PRO A 18 -23.26 -15.16 -3.37
CA PRO A 18 -23.06 -15.66 -4.72
C PRO A 18 -21.59 -15.65 -5.10
N LYS A 19 -21.08 -16.71 -5.77
CA LYS A 19 -19.68 -16.82 -6.19
C LYS A 19 -19.20 -15.59 -6.99
N THR A 20 -20.09 -14.99 -7.78
CA THR A 20 -19.84 -13.76 -8.53
C THR A 20 -19.50 -12.59 -7.61
N THR A 21 -20.22 -12.42 -6.50
CA THR A 21 -19.98 -11.37 -5.51
C THR A 21 -18.65 -11.57 -4.78
N GLN A 22 -18.32 -12.82 -4.42
CA GLN A 22 -17.02 -13.15 -3.81
C GLN A 22 -15.87 -12.80 -4.76
N GLY A 23 -16.00 -13.11 -6.06
CA GLY A 23 -15.02 -12.76 -7.09
C GLY A 23 -14.78 -11.25 -7.19
N VAL A 24 -15.84 -10.45 -7.13
CA VAL A 24 -15.74 -8.98 -7.16
C VAL A 24 -14.98 -8.46 -5.93
N TYR A 25 -15.25 -8.95 -4.73
CA TYR A 25 -14.51 -8.54 -3.53
C TYR A 25 -13.04 -8.89 -3.63
N ARG A 26 -12.71 -10.11 -4.07
CA ARG A 26 -11.33 -10.55 -4.27
C ARG A 26 -10.61 -9.67 -5.30
N LEU A 27 -11.24 -9.39 -6.44
CA LEU A 27 -10.66 -8.54 -7.48
C LEU A 27 -10.41 -7.13 -6.96
N SER A 28 -11.38 -6.54 -6.26
CA SER A 28 -11.25 -5.20 -5.68
C SER A 28 -10.07 -5.11 -4.71
N VAL A 29 -9.94 -6.05 -3.78
CA VAL A 29 -8.81 -6.07 -2.83
C VAL A 29 -7.49 -6.27 -3.57
N SER A 30 -7.44 -7.18 -4.56
CA SER A 30 -6.27 -7.39 -5.42
C SER A 30 -5.82 -6.10 -6.11
N THR A 31 -6.76 -5.34 -6.65
CA THR A 31 -6.49 -4.05 -7.32
C THR A 31 -5.88 -3.04 -6.34
N PHE A 32 -6.39 -2.94 -5.11
CA PHE A 32 -5.82 -2.03 -4.12
C PHE A 32 -4.39 -2.42 -3.70
N TYR A 33 -4.09 -3.72 -3.54
CA TYR A 33 -2.72 -4.18 -3.29
C TYR A 33 -1.79 -3.84 -4.45
N PHE A 34 -2.24 -4.05 -5.67
CA PHE A 34 -1.46 -3.72 -6.86
C PHE A 34 -1.20 -2.21 -6.98
N LEU A 35 -2.23 -1.37 -6.82
CA LEU A 35 -2.09 0.09 -6.85
C LEU A 35 -1.15 0.60 -5.74
N GLN A 36 -1.23 0.06 -4.53
CA GLN A 36 -0.33 0.41 -3.44
C GLN A 36 1.12 0.07 -3.77
N GLY A 37 1.37 -1.08 -4.40
CA GLY A 37 2.70 -1.47 -4.87
C GLY A 37 3.25 -0.53 -5.95
N LEU A 38 2.41 -0.11 -6.90
CA LEU A 38 2.79 0.85 -7.93
C LEU A 38 3.16 2.22 -7.35
N VAL A 39 2.38 2.74 -6.39
CA VAL A 39 2.68 4.04 -5.75
C VAL A 39 4.01 3.98 -5.03
N PHE A 40 4.27 2.89 -4.28
CA PHE A 40 5.55 2.71 -3.60
C PHE A 40 6.73 2.60 -4.57
N ALA A 41 6.58 1.82 -5.63
CA ALA A 41 7.63 1.67 -6.64
C ALA A 41 7.91 2.98 -7.38
N SER A 42 6.87 3.74 -7.72
CA SER A 42 7.01 5.07 -8.35
C SER A 42 7.77 6.05 -7.48
N TRP A 43 7.62 5.97 -6.14
CA TRP A 43 8.45 6.72 -5.21
C TRP A 43 9.91 6.22 -5.24
N ALA A 44 10.10 4.90 -5.07
CA ALA A 44 11.43 4.31 -4.93
C ALA A 44 12.34 4.59 -6.13
N CYS A 45 11.79 4.55 -7.35
CA CYS A 45 12.54 4.85 -8.57
C CYS A 45 13.00 6.30 -8.68
N ARG A 46 12.34 7.25 -7.99
CA ARG A 46 12.66 8.67 -8.06
C ARG A 46 13.66 9.14 -7.00
N ILE A 47 14.09 8.26 -6.10
CA ILE A 47 15.04 8.61 -5.04
C ILE A 47 16.36 9.17 -5.59
N PRO A 48 16.98 8.58 -6.63
CA PRO A 48 18.21 9.14 -7.20
C PRO A 48 18.01 10.54 -7.81
N ASP A 49 16.91 10.76 -8.53
CA ASP A 49 16.59 12.04 -9.16
C ASP A 49 16.41 13.15 -8.12
N ILE A 50 15.66 12.86 -7.06
CA ILE A 50 15.42 13.79 -5.96
C ILE A 50 16.72 14.11 -5.22
N LYS A 51 17.57 13.10 -4.98
CA LYS A 51 18.90 13.29 -4.40
C LYS A 51 19.72 14.28 -5.22
N ASN A 52 19.78 14.07 -6.53
CA ASN A 52 20.54 14.92 -7.44
C ASN A 52 19.95 16.32 -7.57
N ALA A 53 18.62 16.43 -7.69
CA ALA A 53 17.94 17.73 -7.84
C ALA A 53 18.10 18.63 -6.61
N LEU A 54 18.11 18.04 -5.40
CA LEU A 54 18.29 18.78 -4.15
C LEU A 54 19.75 18.85 -3.67
N GLY A 55 20.69 18.24 -4.41
CA GLY A 55 22.11 18.22 -4.04
C GLY A 55 22.40 17.54 -2.70
N LEU A 56 21.62 16.52 -2.34
CA LEU A 56 21.76 15.84 -1.05
C LEU A 56 22.98 14.92 -1.03
N ASN A 57 23.74 14.97 0.05
CA ASN A 57 24.75 13.93 0.33
C ASN A 57 24.07 12.65 0.88
N ASP A 58 24.82 11.57 1.05
CA ASP A 58 24.27 10.27 1.49
C ASP A 58 23.71 10.32 2.91
N ALA A 59 24.31 11.12 3.80
CA ALA A 59 23.83 11.30 5.16
C ALA A 59 22.51 12.08 5.21
N ASP A 60 22.38 13.14 4.40
CA ASP A 60 21.15 13.92 4.29
C ASP A 60 20.04 13.06 3.69
N LEU A 61 20.35 12.28 2.63
CA LEU A 61 19.40 11.36 2.03
C LEU A 61 18.92 10.32 3.05
N GLY A 62 19.82 9.68 3.78
CA GLY A 62 19.47 8.72 4.83
C GLY A 62 18.57 9.33 5.90
N SER A 63 18.89 10.55 6.32
CA SER A 63 18.12 11.29 7.33
C SER A 63 16.71 11.60 6.87
N VAL A 64 16.55 12.06 5.62
CA VAL A 64 15.24 12.41 5.08
C VAL A 64 14.39 11.17 4.81
N LEU A 65 14.99 10.09 4.32
CA LEU A 65 14.29 8.82 4.11
C LEU A 65 13.77 8.21 5.42
N PHE A 66 14.43 8.49 6.55
CA PHE A 66 13.97 8.05 7.87
C PHE A 66 12.62 8.64 8.27
N ALA A 67 12.19 9.73 7.65
CA ALA A 67 10.86 10.31 7.87
C ALA A 67 9.72 9.33 7.50
N VAL A 68 9.93 8.43 6.52
CA VAL A 68 8.91 7.43 6.12
C VAL A 68 8.58 6.46 7.26
N PRO A 69 9.52 5.70 7.85
CA PRO A 69 9.22 4.81 8.96
C PRO A 69 8.71 5.57 10.19
N VAL A 70 9.18 6.79 10.46
CA VAL A 70 8.64 7.62 11.54
C VAL A 70 7.16 7.95 11.29
N GLY A 71 6.80 8.35 10.08
CA GLY A 71 5.41 8.56 9.67
C GLY A 71 4.54 7.31 9.81
N GLN A 72 5.06 6.15 9.38
CA GLN A 72 4.36 4.86 9.51
C GLN A 72 4.10 4.49 10.98
N MET A 73 5.12 4.61 11.84
CA MET A 73 5.01 4.25 13.25
C MET A 73 4.06 5.20 13.99
N SER A 74 4.17 6.50 13.76
CA SER A 74 3.27 7.49 14.39
C SER A 74 1.81 7.32 13.97
N ALA A 75 1.56 6.88 12.72
CA ALA A 75 0.22 6.63 12.21
C ALA A 75 -0.39 5.30 12.68
N MET A 76 0.39 4.37 13.24
CA MET A 76 -0.06 3.00 13.51
C MET A 76 -1.28 2.94 14.44
N ALA A 77 -1.24 3.67 15.55
CA ALA A 77 -2.36 3.74 16.49
C ALA A 77 -3.57 4.46 15.87
N LEU A 78 -3.33 5.56 15.16
CA LEU A 78 -4.36 6.32 14.46
C LEU A 78 -5.06 5.48 13.39
N SER A 79 -4.29 4.74 12.60
CA SER A 79 -4.82 3.86 11.54
C SER A 79 -5.71 2.76 12.12
N GLY A 80 -5.29 2.10 13.20
CA GLY A 80 -6.09 1.11 13.91
C GLY A 80 -7.40 1.70 14.45
N TYR A 81 -7.32 2.87 15.08
CA TYR A 81 -8.49 3.57 15.60
C TYR A 81 -9.48 3.98 14.50
N LEU A 82 -8.99 4.59 13.42
CA LEU A 82 -9.83 5.04 12.31
C LEU A 82 -10.49 3.86 11.60
N VAL A 83 -9.76 2.79 11.34
CA VAL A 83 -10.30 1.57 10.72
C VAL A 83 -11.36 0.92 11.63
N GLY A 84 -11.12 0.88 12.94
CA GLY A 84 -12.09 0.35 13.91
C GLY A 84 -13.36 1.20 14.00
N ARG A 85 -13.25 2.53 13.94
CA ARG A 85 -14.39 3.45 14.12
C ARG A 85 -15.17 3.74 12.83
N CYS A 86 -14.46 3.96 11.73
CA CYS A 86 -15.07 4.40 10.45
C CYS A 86 -15.27 3.25 9.46
N GLY A 87 -14.68 2.08 9.75
CA GLY A 87 -14.67 0.91 8.88
C GLY A 87 -13.55 0.95 7.83
N SER A 88 -12.92 -0.19 7.62
CA SER A 88 -11.75 -0.34 6.73
C SER A 88 -12.02 0.09 5.28
N ARG A 89 -13.23 -0.10 4.76
CA ARG A 89 -13.58 0.28 3.37
C ARG A 89 -13.49 1.79 3.14
N ARG A 90 -14.05 2.59 4.07
CA ARG A 90 -14.04 4.07 3.93
C ARG A 90 -12.63 4.61 4.05
N ILE A 91 -11.88 4.09 5.02
CA ILE A 91 -10.49 4.50 5.24
C ILE A 91 -9.61 4.08 4.07
N LEU A 92 -9.81 2.88 3.50
CA LEU A 92 -9.08 2.43 2.32
C LEU A 92 -9.28 3.36 1.12
N ILE A 93 -10.52 3.76 0.83
CA ILE A 93 -10.82 4.67 -0.28
C ILE A 93 -10.14 6.03 -0.05
N ALA A 94 -10.28 6.61 1.14
CA ALA A 94 -9.66 7.90 1.46
C ALA A 94 -8.11 7.82 1.39
N ALA A 95 -7.53 6.78 1.97
CA ALA A 95 -6.08 6.57 1.96
C ALA A 95 -5.54 6.31 0.55
N SER A 96 -6.30 5.61 -0.30
CA SER A 96 -5.91 5.34 -1.70
C SER A 96 -5.93 6.58 -2.60
N ILE A 97 -6.62 7.63 -2.20
CA ILE A 97 -6.56 8.95 -2.86
C ILE A 97 -5.42 9.77 -2.24
N PHE A 98 -5.29 9.75 -0.91
CA PHE A 98 -4.27 10.52 -0.20
C PHE A 98 -2.85 10.06 -0.53
N TYR A 99 -2.61 8.75 -0.65
CA TYR A 99 -1.29 8.18 -0.88
C TYR A 99 -0.65 8.66 -2.19
N PRO A 100 -1.29 8.54 -3.36
CA PRO A 100 -0.73 9.10 -4.60
C PRO A 100 -0.73 10.64 -4.62
N ALA A 101 -1.63 11.32 -3.91
CA ALA A 101 -1.59 12.78 -3.80
C ALA A 101 -0.32 13.26 -3.10
N VAL A 102 0.09 12.57 -2.02
CA VAL A 102 1.37 12.86 -1.35
C VAL A 102 2.55 12.55 -2.26
N LEU A 103 2.48 11.52 -3.12
CA LEU A 103 3.52 11.23 -4.11
C LEU A 103 3.69 12.39 -5.11
N VAL A 104 2.59 13.00 -5.56
CA VAL A 104 2.65 14.20 -6.42
C VAL A 104 3.32 15.36 -5.68
N TYR A 105 2.97 15.60 -4.43
CA TYR A 105 3.62 16.62 -3.60
C TYR A 105 5.14 16.38 -3.47
N LEU A 106 5.56 15.13 -3.26
CA LEU A 106 6.99 14.77 -3.20
C LEU A 106 7.75 15.12 -4.48
N GLY A 107 7.09 15.00 -5.65
CA GLY A 107 7.67 15.40 -6.93
C GLY A 107 7.83 16.91 -7.10
N MET A 108 7.21 17.72 -6.22
CA MET A 108 7.28 19.19 -6.24
C MET A 108 8.17 19.74 -5.12
N ALA A 109 8.69 18.88 -4.23
CA ALA A 109 9.54 19.31 -3.12
C ALA A 109 10.84 19.95 -3.63
N SER A 110 11.13 21.15 -3.16
CA SER A 110 12.26 21.97 -3.56
C SER A 110 13.30 22.17 -2.45
N SER A 111 13.03 21.65 -1.27
CA SER A 111 13.92 21.74 -0.11
C SER A 111 13.94 20.45 0.72
N PHE A 112 15.01 20.29 1.51
CA PHE A 112 15.16 19.17 2.45
C PHE A 112 13.95 19.03 3.38
N TRP A 113 13.46 20.13 3.95
CA TRP A 113 12.36 20.11 4.92
C TRP A 113 11.01 19.81 4.28
N GLU A 114 10.77 20.27 3.06
CA GLU A 114 9.58 19.91 2.29
C GLU A 114 9.58 18.44 1.93
N LEU A 115 10.74 17.90 1.53
CA LEU A 115 10.91 16.49 1.26
C LEU A 115 10.69 15.66 2.53
N ALA A 116 11.28 16.06 3.66
CA ALA A 116 11.11 15.36 4.95
C ALA A 116 9.64 15.34 5.39
N ALA A 117 8.94 16.48 5.31
CA ALA A 117 7.52 16.55 5.63
C ALA A 117 6.68 15.68 4.70
N GLY A 118 6.93 15.75 3.39
CA GLY A 118 6.26 14.92 2.40
C GLY A 118 6.45 13.43 2.66
N LEU A 119 7.67 13.00 2.97
CA LEU A 119 7.99 11.61 3.29
C LEU A 119 7.34 11.13 4.59
N PHE A 120 7.25 12.00 5.59
CA PHE A 120 6.48 11.69 6.81
C PHE A 120 5.02 11.40 6.47
N PHE A 121 4.34 12.28 5.71
CA PHE A 121 2.96 12.07 5.30
C PHE A 121 2.80 10.89 4.33
N PHE A 122 3.80 10.63 3.49
CA PHE A 122 3.84 9.43 2.66
C PHE A 122 3.85 8.16 3.51
N GLY A 123 4.63 8.14 4.58
CA GLY A 123 4.64 7.06 5.59
C GLY A 123 3.28 6.90 6.28
N VAL A 124 2.64 8.01 6.70
CA VAL A 124 1.29 8.01 7.27
C VAL A 124 0.27 7.41 6.31
N ALA A 125 0.27 7.88 5.06
CA ALA A 125 -0.66 7.41 4.02
C ALA A 125 -0.43 5.94 3.69
N ALA A 126 0.83 5.50 3.59
CA ALA A 126 1.20 4.12 3.38
C ALA A 126 0.67 3.21 4.50
N ASN A 127 0.80 3.62 5.77
CA ASN A 127 0.31 2.86 6.91
C ASN A 127 -1.23 2.76 6.91
N LEU A 128 -1.94 3.88 6.69
CA LEU A 128 -3.41 3.90 6.57
C LEU A 128 -3.90 2.95 5.47
N THR A 129 -3.29 3.00 4.30
CA THR A 129 -3.63 2.12 3.18
C THR A 129 -3.35 0.66 3.53
N ASN A 130 -2.18 0.38 4.10
CA ASN A 130 -1.74 -0.97 4.44
C ASN A 130 -2.68 -1.63 5.47
N ILE A 131 -2.97 -0.96 6.59
CA ILE A 131 -3.87 -1.52 7.62
C ILE A 131 -5.28 -1.72 7.06
N SER A 132 -5.77 -0.77 6.26
CA SER A 132 -7.11 -0.85 5.68
C SER A 132 -7.24 -1.97 4.67
N VAL A 133 -6.28 -2.12 3.74
CA VAL A 133 -6.33 -3.16 2.71
C VAL A 133 -6.11 -4.55 3.31
N ASN A 134 -5.23 -4.69 4.30
CA ASN A 134 -5.04 -5.94 5.03
C ASN A 134 -6.32 -6.36 5.76
N THR A 135 -7.03 -5.41 6.38
CA THR A 135 -8.32 -5.68 7.03
C THR A 135 -9.37 -6.17 6.01
N GLN A 136 -9.43 -5.57 4.83
CA GLN A 136 -10.29 -6.05 3.73
C GLN A 136 -9.85 -7.43 3.22
N GLY A 137 -8.54 -7.67 3.10
CA GLY A 137 -7.96 -8.95 2.69
C GLY A 137 -8.36 -10.10 3.63
N VAL A 138 -8.26 -9.89 4.94
CA VAL A 138 -8.72 -10.85 5.95
C VAL A 138 -10.23 -11.10 5.83
N GLY A 139 -11.02 -10.05 5.52
CA GLY A 139 -12.44 -10.20 5.25
C GLY A 139 -12.72 -11.13 4.06
N VAL A 140 -11.96 -10.99 2.99
CA VAL A 140 -12.08 -11.84 1.79
C VAL A 140 -11.61 -13.28 2.10
N GLU A 141 -10.52 -13.47 2.84
CA GLU A 141 -10.09 -14.81 3.30
C GLU A 141 -11.21 -15.56 4.02
N ARG A 142 -11.92 -14.87 4.92
CA ARG A 142 -13.07 -15.46 5.65
C ARG A 142 -14.20 -15.88 4.70
N LEU A 143 -14.44 -15.13 3.62
CA LEU A 143 -15.46 -15.49 2.63
C LEU A 143 -15.06 -16.73 1.82
N TYR A 144 -13.78 -16.87 1.51
CA TYR A 144 -13.27 -18.01 0.73
C TYR A 144 -12.93 -19.23 1.58
N GLN A 145 -12.88 -19.09 2.91
CA GLN A 145 -12.43 -20.16 3.82
C GLN A 145 -11.03 -20.71 3.49
N CYS A 146 -10.21 -19.93 2.82
CA CYS A 146 -8.87 -20.28 2.35
C CYS A 146 -7.89 -19.15 2.66
N SER A 147 -6.65 -19.49 2.98
CA SER A 147 -5.59 -18.49 3.11
C SER A 147 -5.16 -17.99 1.73
N ILE A 148 -5.52 -16.74 1.40
CA ILE A 148 -5.20 -16.09 0.12
C ILE A 148 -4.37 -14.81 0.29
N MET A 149 -4.03 -14.45 1.53
CA MET A 149 -3.27 -13.23 1.84
C MET A 149 -1.93 -13.18 1.13
N ALA A 150 -1.23 -14.32 1.03
CA ALA A 150 0.04 -14.42 0.30
C ALA A 150 -0.10 -14.05 -1.18
N ARG A 151 -1.25 -14.33 -1.80
CA ARG A 151 -1.53 -13.94 -3.21
C ARG A 151 -1.68 -12.43 -3.35
N PHE A 152 -2.31 -11.77 -2.38
CA PHE A 152 -2.42 -10.30 -2.38
C PHE A 152 -1.05 -9.63 -2.23
N HIS A 153 -0.21 -10.11 -1.31
CA HIS A 153 1.17 -9.61 -1.18
C HIS A 153 2.02 -9.92 -2.41
N GLY A 154 1.80 -11.05 -3.07
CA GLY A 154 2.42 -11.37 -4.37
C GLY A 154 2.05 -10.35 -5.45
N LEU A 155 0.80 -9.90 -5.52
CA LEU A 155 0.37 -8.84 -6.43
C LEU A 155 1.02 -7.49 -6.11
N TRP A 156 1.17 -7.16 -4.83
CA TRP A 156 1.90 -5.97 -4.40
C TRP A 156 3.37 -6.01 -4.87
N SER A 157 4.05 -7.15 -4.68
CA SER A 157 5.44 -7.34 -5.12
C SER A 157 5.56 -7.29 -6.65
N LEU A 158 4.59 -7.87 -7.37
CA LEU A 158 4.54 -7.83 -8.83
C LEU A 158 4.38 -6.38 -9.33
N ALA A 159 3.52 -5.59 -8.69
CA ALA A 159 3.36 -4.17 -8.98
C ALA A 159 4.67 -3.38 -8.72
N GLY A 160 5.38 -3.72 -7.64
CA GLY A 160 6.70 -3.18 -7.34
C GLY A 160 7.70 -3.44 -8.45
N PHE A 161 7.75 -4.68 -8.95
CA PHE A 161 8.60 -5.06 -10.07
C PHE A 161 8.28 -4.28 -11.36
N PHE A 162 7.00 -4.22 -11.75
CA PHE A 162 6.60 -3.45 -12.94
C PHE A 162 6.84 -1.94 -12.78
N GLY A 163 6.62 -1.39 -11.60
CA GLY A 163 6.90 0.00 -11.33
C GLY A 163 8.38 0.33 -11.45
N ALA A 164 9.25 -0.53 -10.92
CA ALA A 164 10.70 -0.39 -11.05
C ALA A 164 11.16 -0.49 -12.52
N LEU A 165 10.60 -1.44 -13.27
CA LEU A 165 10.90 -1.60 -14.70
C LEU A 165 10.49 -0.37 -15.51
N LEU A 166 9.31 0.19 -15.26
CA LEU A 166 8.85 1.43 -15.91
C LEU A 166 9.75 2.62 -15.54
N GLY A 167 10.15 2.73 -14.27
CA GLY A 167 11.08 3.78 -13.83
C GLY A 167 12.40 3.71 -14.59
N ALA A 168 13.00 2.52 -14.67
CA ALA A 168 14.26 2.32 -15.40
C ALA A 168 14.16 2.64 -16.90
N VAL A 169 13.00 2.43 -17.53
CA VAL A 169 12.77 2.78 -18.95
C VAL A 169 12.57 4.29 -19.16
N MET A 170 12.07 5.00 -18.15
CA MET A 170 11.83 6.44 -18.24
C MET A 170 13.06 7.30 -17.93
N GLU A 171 14.13 6.71 -17.37
CA GLU A 171 15.42 7.37 -17.15
C GLU A 171 16.28 7.47 -18.45
N TYR A 172 15.89 6.80 -19.52
CA TYR A 172 16.51 6.85 -20.85
C TYR A 172 15.72 7.77 -21.79
#